data_bf026d8d4ca07929b3098f95168b0390
#
_entry.id   bf026d8d4ca07929b3098f95168b0390
#
_cell.length_a   1.000
_cell.length_b   1.000
_cell.length_c   1.000
_cell.angle_alpha   90.00
_cell.angle_beta   90.00
_cell.angle_gamma   90.00
#
_symmetry.space_group_name_H-M   'P 1'
#
loop_
_entity.id
_entity.type
_entity.pdbx_description
1 polymer ?
#
loop_
_entity_poly.entity_id
_entity_poly.type
_entity_poly.pdbx_seq_one_letter_code
_entity_poly.pdbx_strand_id
1 'polypeptide(L)'
;MSTTHSSAPDADRPDADRPEQGAPDADRPGEDAAQPARTPARALSRWRRPTRREVGFLAAGAVLGSALTLGGVALTMQPLWRPPGPGPLPDPNTTARAAARQALLVAAQKQPVLTNLAFGSDGSAAERTLTATVAEGAGADDIAAAYGAIVDEASPALGSAGIQYHLELTWPVNGLVIGVEANIETWGVSDGLRSQLIMAAAAAGQGPKAVAVEPGCVTVERGEIAVENLSTARPGLEQDAGVGAISYRQRAHIGQADVNLEIDPGVGRLDGADLGAWVAVGQAPGVAALDIDAADSGVYTHIFLADGAGEAELRASAPSILVAVGACPGMSWAEIIAPGTGRGDSVCLRYLHRNGALVVSGDTISSPASRSAHADPGLAAELLGEAQG
;
A
#
# COMPACT_ATOMS: atom_id res chain seq x y z
N MET A 1 48.82 45.82 11.70
CA MET A 1 50.10 45.15 11.54
C MET A 1 49.87 44.04 10.57
N SER A 2 50.05 44.24 9.33
CA SER A 2 51.29 43.90 8.56
C SER A 2 51.26 42.39 8.29
N THR A 3 51.24 41.92 7.18
CA THR A 3 51.76 42.06 5.80
C THR A 3 51.83 40.64 5.27
N THR A 4 51.43 40.29 4.19
CA THR A 4 51.82 40.36 2.78
C THR A 4 52.18 39.01 2.19
N HIS A 5 51.70 38.86 0.97
CA HIS A 5 52.34 38.27 -0.23
C HIS A 5 52.43 36.75 -0.33
N SER A 6 52.27 36.12 -1.42
CA SER A 6 52.28 36.43 -2.85
C SER A 6 52.54 35.15 -3.62
N SER A 7 51.98 35.05 -4.78
CA SER A 7 52.53 34.49 -6.01
C SER A 7 52.19 33.06 -6.43
N ALA A 8 51.46 33.00 -7.53
CA ALA A 8 51.58 32.00 -8.57
C ALA A 8 52.89 32.21 -9.36
N PRO A 9 53.39 31.31 -10.19
CA PRO A 9 53.02 31.25 -11.60
C PRO A 9 52.89 29.82 -12.15
N ASP A 10 52.02 29.59 -13.12
CA ASP A 10 52.20 29.69 -14.59
C ASP A 10 52.91 28.50 -15.27
N ALA A 11 52.31 28.09 -16.38
CA ALA A 11 52.82 27.45 -17.60
C ALA A 11 53.17 25.96 -17.58
N ASP A 12 52.54 25.08 -18.34
CA ASP A 12 52.80 24.83 -19.75
C ASP A 12 51.88 23.78 -20.33
N ARG A 13 51.29 24.11 -21.46
CA ARG A 13 50.85 23.14 -22.49
C ARG A 13 52.06 22.76 -23.36
N PRO A 14 52.08 21.57 -24.00
CA PRO A 14 51.70 21.61 -25.40
C PRO A 14 50.90 20.39 -25.95
N ASP A 15 50.29 20.75 -27.01
CA ASP A 15 49.64 20.12 -28.12
C ASP A 15 50.20 18.80 -28.72
N ALA A 16 49.29 18.24 -29.54
CA ALA A 16 49.48 17.37 -30.73
C ALA A 16 49.45 15.85 -30.46
N ASP A 17 48.52 15.11 -30.95
CA ASP A 17 48.40 14.64 -32.33
C ASP A 17 47.16 13.81 -32.54
N ARG A 18 46.44 14.20 -33.57
CA ARG A 18 45.47 13.35 -34.30
C ARG A 18 46.19 12.64 -35.40
N PRO A 19 45.87 11.42 -35.76
CA PRO A 19 45.34 11.26 -37.12
C PRO A 19 44.11 10.38 -37.27
N GLU A 20 43.53 10.61 -38.39
CA GLU A 20 42.31 10.15 -39.05
C GLU A 20 42.29 8.70 -39.50
N GLN A 21 41.03 8.29 -39.78
CA GLN A 21 40.58 7.41 -40.89
C GLN A 21 40.61 5.91 -40.74
N GLY A 22 39.42 5.33 -40.96
CA GLY A 22 39.24 3.96 -41.35
C GLY A 22 37.84 3.41 -41.11
N ALA A 23 36.87 3.71 -41.96
CA ALA A 23 35.74 2.83 -42.24
C ALA A 23 36.04 2.13 -43.59
N PRO A 24 35.28 1.11 -44.02
CA PRO A 24 34.24 0.28 -43.41
C PRO A 24 34.52 -1.22 -43.50
N ASP A 25 33.82 -2.05 -42.76
CA ASP A 25 33.39 -3.33 -43.35
C ASP A 25 32.19 -3.95 -42.61
N ALA A 26 31.36 -4.52 -43.44
CA ALA A 26 30.05 -5.10 -43.17
C ALA A 26 30.14 -6.49 -42.53
N ASP A 27 28.98 -6.98 -42.09
CA ASP A 27 28.60 -8.33 -41.77
C ASP A 27 29.11 -8.97 -40.46
N ARG A 28 28.25 -8.94 -39.45
CA ARG A 28 28.06 -10.07 -38.52
C ARG A 28 26.60 -10.14 -38.02
N PRO A 29 25.99 -11.31 -38.18
CA PRO A 29 24.65 -11.54 -37.62
C PRO A 29 24.71 -11.96 -36.16
N GLY A 30 23.73 -11.51 -35.39
CA GLY A 30 23.14 -12.22 -34.28
C GLY A 30 23.99 -12.38 -33.02
N GLU A 31 23.90 -11.41 -32.09
CA GLU A 31 24.09 -11.70 -30.67
C GLU A 31 22.81 -11.25 -29.92
N ASP A 32 22.17 -12.25 -29.34
CA ASP A 32 21.05 -12.12 -28.44
C ASP A 32 21.40 -11.14 -27.30
N ALA A 33 20.92 -9.94 -27.40
CA ALA A 33 20.93 -9.00 -26.28
C ALA A 33 19.99 -9.52 -25.18
N ALA A 34 20.56 -10.07 -24.14
CA ALA A 34 19.87 -10.40 -22.90
C ALA A 34 19.09 -9.19 -22.43
N GLN A 35 17.77 -9.29 -22.49
CA GLN A 35 16.88 -8.30 -21.88
C GLN A 35 17.19 -8.25 -20.37
N PRO A 36 17.34 -7.05 -19.78
CA PRO A 36 17.44 -6.94 -18.34
C PRO A 36 16.16 -7.50 -17.72
N ALA A 37 16.36 -8.36 -16.73
CA ALA A 37 15.28 -8.98 -15.96
C ALA A 37 14.28 -7.90 -15.50
N ARG A 38 13.06 -8.00 -16.03
CA ARG A 38 11.92 -7.21 -15.56
C ARG A 38 11.68 -7.60 -14.12
N THR A 39 11.90 -6.70 -13.22
CA THR A 39 11.44 -6.77 -11.83
C THR A 39 9.94 -7.11 -11.86
N PRO A 40 9.47 -8.14 -11.15
CA PRO A 40 8.05 -8.44 -11.14
C PRO A 40 7.31 -7.26 -10.52
N ALA A 41 6.42 -6.66 -11.30
CA ALA A 41 5.48 -5.67 -10.79
C ALA A 41 4.77 -6.29 -9.57
N ARG A 42 4.92 -5.65 -8.40
CA ARG A 42 4.23 -6.01 -7.17
C ARG A 42 2.74 -6.14 -7.48
N ALA A 43 2.20 -7.31 -7.22
CA ALA A 43 0.77 -7.55 -7.22
C ALA A 43 0.18 -6.69 -6.07
N LEU A 44 -0.36 -5.53 -6.43
CA LEU A 44 -1.13 -4.71 -5.49
C LEU A 44 -2.33 -5.55 -5.04
N SER A 45 -2.35 -5.85 -3.75
CA SER A 45 -3.41 -6.60 -3.10
C SER A 45 -4.77 -5.92 -3.39
N ARG A 46 -5.72 -6.72 -3.84
CA ARG A 46 -7.10 -6.31 -4.11
C ARG A 46 -7.77 -5.90 -2.81
N TRP A 47 -7.74 -4.64 -2.47
CA TRP A 47 -8.58 -4.10 -1.41
C TRP A 47 -9.91 -3.68 -2.03
N ARG A 48 -10.98 -4.42 -1.68
CA ARG A 48 -12.35 -3.94 -1.81
C ARG A 48 -12.49 -2.74 -0.87
N ARG A 49 -12.99 -1.61 -1.40
CA ARG A 49 -13.39 -0.48 -0.56
C ARG A 49 -14.36 -0.99 0.51
N PRO A 50 -14.10 -0.75 1.81
CA PRO A 50 -15.12 -0.97 2.81
C PRO A 50 -16.23 0.08 2.55
N THR A 51 -17.45 -0.39 2.34
CA THR A 51 -18.62 0.49 2.30
C THR A 51 -18.82 1.08 3.69
N ARG A 52 -19.41 2.29 3.79
CA ARG A 52 -19.70 3.00 5.07
C ARG A 52 -20.34 2.12 6.15
N ARG A 53 -20.86 0.94 5.80
CA ARG A 53 -21.41 -0.06 6.73
C ARG A 53 -20.38 -1.01 7.35
N GLU A 54 -19.21 -1.19 6.74
CA GLU A 54 -18.20 -2.16 7.22
C GLU A 54 -17.22 -1.54 8.22
N VAL A 55 -17.01 -0.21 8.18
CA VAL A 55 -16.16 0.49 9.16
C VAL A 55 -16.76 0.50 10.57
N GLY A 56 -18.09 0.34 10.71
CA GLY A 56 -18.77 0.28 12.01
C GLY A 56 -18.64 -1.07 12.74
N PHE A 57 -18.17 -2.13 12.11
CA PHE A 57 -18.17 -3.48 12.70
C PHE A 57 -16.83 -3.90 13.33
N LEU A 58 -15.72 -3.25 12.99
CA LEU A 58 -14.40 -3.61 13.56
C LEU A 58 -14.17 -3.12 14.99
N ALA A 59 -14.92 -2.11 15.44
CA ALA A 59 -14.82 -1.60 16.81
C ALA A 59 -15.77 -2.25 17.84
N ALA A 60 -16.73 -3.08 17.41
CA ALA A 60 -17.74 -3.68 18.27
C ALA A 60 -17.67 -5.20 18.46
N GLY A 61 -16.72 -5.87 17.80
CA GLY A 61 -16.64 -7.33 17.78
C GLY A 61 -15.95 -8.01 18.97
N ALA A 62 -15.32 -7.27 19.85
CA ALA A 62 -14.43 -7.85 20.89
C ALA A 62 -15.09 -8.16 22.24
N VAL A 63 -16.38 -7.94 22.47
CA VAL A 63 -16.96 -8.05 23.84
C VAL A 63 -18.18 -8.99 23.98
N LEU A 64 -18.71 -9.60 22.94
CA LEU A 64 -19.90 -10.47 23.12
C LEU A 64 -19.80 -11.78 22.34
N GLY A 65 -19.18 -12.79 22.94
CA GLY A 65 -19.10 -14.14 22.37
C GLY A 65 -18.97 -15.27 23.38
N SER A 66 -19.60 -15.16 24.55
CA SER A 66 -19.70 -16.29 25.50
C SER A 66 -21.12 -16.35 26.03
N ALA A 67 -21.99 -17.10 25.42
CA ALA A 67 -23.08 -17.90 26.01
C ALA A 67 -24.13 -18.25 24.96
N LEU A 68 -24.64 -19.50 25.09
CA LEU A 68 -25.77 -20.13 24.40
C LEU A 68 -25.40 -20.88 23.10
N THR A 69 -25.37 -22.21 23.19
CA THR A 69 -26.57 -23.03 23.01
C THR A 69 -26.34 -24.51 23.29
N LEU A 70 -26.92 -24.97 24.36
CA LEU A 70 -27.41 -26.31 24.52
C LEU A 70 -28.85 -26.31 24.02
N GLY A 71 -29.20 -27.13 23.07
CA GLY A 71 -30.58 -27.27 22.63
C GLY A 71 -30.72 -28.24 21.46
N GLY A 72 -31.00 -29.47 21.75
CA GLY A 72 -31.12 -30.57 20.80
C GLY A 72 -32.31 -30.46 19.85
N VAL A 73 -32.13 -31.05 18.66
CA VAL A 73 -33.22 -31.68 17.91
C VAL A 73 -32.70 -33.01 17.39
N ALA A 74 -33.19 -34.09 18.01
CA ALA A 74 -33.11 -35.43 17.44
C ALA A 74 -34.08 -35.52 16.28
N LEU A 75 -33.59 -35.63 15.06
CA LEU A 75 -34.37 -36.08 13.92
C LEU A 75 -33.83 -37.42 13.45
N THR A 76 -34.66 -38.42 13.68
CA THR A 76 -34.56 -39.78 13.20
C THR A 76 -34.42 -39.82 11.69
N MET A 77 -33.28 -40.27 11.18
CA MET A 77 -33.15 -40.76 9.83
C MET A 77 -32.58 -42.17 9.84
N GLN A 78 -33.34 -43.07 9.23
CA GLN A 78 -32.98 -44.47 9.03
C GLN A 78 -31.64 -44.61 8.33
N PRO A 79 -30.77 -45.51 8.77
CA PRO A 79 -29.49 -45.75 8.11
C PRO A 79 -29.72 -46.59 6.86
N LEU A 80 -29.59 -45.98 5.70
CA LEU A 80 -29.25 -46.71 4.49
C LEU A 80 -27.77 -47.15 4.64
N TRP A 81 -27.59 -48.38 5.07
CA TRP A 81 -26.30 -49.04 5.10
C TRP A 81 -25.73 -49.11 3.69
N ARG A 82 -24.89 -48.12 3.33
CA ARG A 82 -23.84 -48.31 2.34
C ARG A 82 -22.56 -48.65 3.12
N PRO A 83 -21.86 -49.75 2.75
CA PRO A 83 -20.54 -49.97 3.33
C PRO A 83 -19.70 -48.72 3.05
N PRO A 84 -18.98 -48.17 4.03
CA PRO A 84 -18.08 -47.06 3.79
C PRO A 84 -17.08 -47.51 2.72
N GLY A 85 -17.16 -46.90 1.54
CA GLY A 85 -16.04 -46.98 0.60
C GLY A 85 -14.77 -46.47 1.33
N PRO A 86 -13.58 -46.87 0.90
CA PRO A 86 -12.35 -46.35 1.47
C PRO A 86 -12.50 -44.83 1.46
N GLY A 87 -12.52 -44.23 2.64
CA GLY A 87 -12.63 -42.78 2.78
C GLY A 87 -11.51 -42.13 1.94
N PRO A 88 -11.75 -40.93 1.39
CA PRO A 88 -10.71 -40.25 0.67
C PRO A 88 -9.46 -40.24 1.55
N LEU A 89 -8.32 -40.67 0.97
CA LEU A 89 -7.05 -40.67 1.66
C LEU A 89 -6.85 -39.23 2.16
N PRO A 90 -6.47 -39.01 3.44
CA PRO A 90 -6.26 -37.70 3.96
C PRO A 90 -5.23 -37.01 3.06
N ASP A 91 -5.58 -35.81 2.59
CA ASP A 91 -4.64 -34.98 1.81
C ASP A 91 -3.34 -34.83 2.61
N PRO A 92 -2.18 -35.29 2.11
CA PRO A 92 -0.90 -35.20 2.82
C PRO A 92 -0.60 -33.77 3.26
N ASN A 93 -1.10 -32.76 2.55
CA ASN A 93 -0.97 -31.37 2.92
C ASN A 93 -1.77 -31.02 4.19
N THR A 94 -2.86 -31.71 4.50
CA THR A 94 -3.65 -31.45 5.72
C THR A 94 -2.84 -31.71 6.97
N THR A 95 -2.07 -32.81 7.01
CA THR A 95 -1.20 -33.13 8.14
C THR A 95 -0.05 -32.10 8.29
N ALA A 96 0.59 -31.72 7.18
CA ALA A 96 1.64 -30.71 7.18
C ALA A 96 1.13 -29.33 7.64
N ARG A 97 -0.06 -28.93 7.19
CA ARG A 97 -0.73 -27.69 7.63
C ARG A 97 -1.07 -27.71 9.13
N ALA A 98 -1.61 -28.82 9.62
CA ALA A 98 -1.88 -28.97 11.05
C ALA A 98 -0.60 -28.90 11.89
N ALA A 99 0.49 -29.52 11.43
CA ALA A 99 1.80 -29.46 12.09
C ALA A 99 2.34 -28.02 12.09
N ALA A 100 2.24 -27.29 10.99
CA ALA A 100 2.67 -25.90 10.89
C ALA A 100 1.88 -24.98 11.83
N ARG A 101 0.55 -25.12 11.89
CA ARG A 101 -0.30 -24.36 12.84
C ARG A 101 0.10 -24.65 14.29
N GLN A 102 0.32 -25.91 14.62
CA GLN A 102 0.73 -26.30 15.97
C GLN A 102 2.11 -25.74 16.32
N ALA A 103 3.05 -25.79 15.38
CA ALA A 103 4.40 -25.22 15.58
C ALA A 103 4.34 -23.71 15.82
N LEU A 104 3.58 -22.97 14.99
CA LEU A 104 3.36 -21.54 15.16
C LEU A 104 2.74 -21.21 16.52
N LEU A 105 1.70 -21.94 16.91
CA LEU A 105 1.05 -21.71 18.20
C LEU A 105 1.99 -21.95 19.36
N VAL A 106 2.73 -23.05 19.33
CA VAL A 106 3.73 -23.39 20.39
C VAL A 106 4.84 -22.35 20.45
N ALA A 107 5.37 -21.91 19.30
CA ALA A 107 6.39 -20.88 19.24
C ALA A 107 5.87 -19.54 19.79
N ALA A 108 4.65 -19.15 19.42
CA ALA A 108 4.02 -17.93 19.91
C ALA A 108 3.70 -17.97 21.40
N GLN A 109 3.29 -19.10 21.95
CA GLN A 109 3.03 -19.29 23.39
C GLN A 109 4.27 -19.08 24.26
N LYS A 110 5.46 -19.22 23.70
CA LYS A 110 6.73 -18.96 24.40
C LYS A 110 7.08 -17.48 24.49
N GLN A 111 6.38 -16.62 23.73
CA GLN A 111 6.66 -15.21 23.68
C GLN A 111 5.87 -14.47 24.78
N PRO A 112 6.55 -13.95 25.81
CA PRO A 112 5.86 -13.33 26.96
C PRO A 112 5.10 -12.05 26.59
N VAL A 113 5.46 -11.41 25.47
CA VAL A 113 4.80 -10.20 24.97
C VAL A 113 3.50 -10.47 24.22
N LEU A 114 3.17 -11.74 23.94
CA LEU A 114 1.96 -12.13 23.22
C LEU A 114 0.98 -12.87 24.13
N THR A 115 -0.28 -12.46 24.07
CA THR A 115 -1.39 -13.04 24.82
C THR A 115 -2.58 -13.31 23.89
N ASN A 116 -3.60 -14.01 24.38
CA ASN A 116 -4.84 -14.27 23.63
C ASN A 116 -4.62 -14.91 22.24
N LEU A 117 -3.67 -15.86 22.18
CA LEU A 117 -3.27 -16.52 20.95
C LEU A 117 -4.40 -17.43 20.42
N ALA A 118 -4.77 -17.24 19.16
CA ALA A 118 -5.78 -18.07 18.50
C ALA A 118 -5.52 -18.16 16.98
N PHE A 119 -5.95 -19.29 16.37
CA PHE A 119 -6.17 -19.33 14.93
C PHE A 119 -7.65 -19.13 14.62
N GLY A 120 -7.95 -18.45 13.52
CA GLY A 120 -9.33 -18.32 13.06
C GLY A 120 -9.95 -19.69 12.76
N SER A 121 -11.26 -19.82 12.97
CA SER A 121 -12.01 -21.06 12.79
C SER A 121 -12.75 -21.14 11.47
N ASP A 122 -13.00 -20.01 10.81
CA ASP A 122 -13.96 -19.92 9.71
C ASP A 122 -13.28 -19.55 8.39
N GLY A 123 -13.11 -20.54 7.53
CA GLY A 123 -12.65 -20.38 6.16
C GLY A 123 -11.14 -20.44 5.95
N SER A 124 -10.73 -20.63 4.69
CA SER A 124 -9.33 -20.93 4.33
C SER A 124 -8.31 -19.82 4.66
N ALA A 125 -8.74 -18.56 4.75
CA ALA A 125 -7.88 -17.45 5.15
C ALA A 125 -7.71 -17.41 6.67
N ALA A 126 -8.80 -17.50 7.45
CA ALA A 126 -8.78 -17.49 8.90
C ALA A 126 -7.98 -18.66 9.51
N GLU A 127 -8.01 -19.83 8.86
CA GLU A 127 -7.19 -20.99 9.27
C GLU A 127 -5.67 -20.76 9.13
N ARG A 128 -5.26 -19.74 8.40
CA ARG A 128 -3.85 -19.37 8.16
C ARG A 128 -3.42 -18.17 8.96
N THR A 129 -4.31 -17.53 9.71
CA THR A 129 -4.03 -16.33 10.47
C THR A 129 -3.94 -16.65 11.94
N LEU A 130 -2.75 -16.43 12.51
CA LEU A 130 -2.53 -16.46 13.95
C LEU A 130 -2.81 -15.06 14.50
N THR A 131 -3.82 -14.94 15.35
CA THR A 131 -4.16 -13.70 16.03
C THR A 131 -3.56 -13.67 17.42
N ALA A 132 -3.11 -12.50 17.89
CA ALA A 132 -2.63 -12.30 19.26
C ALA A 132 -2.85 -10.86 19.72
N THR A 133 -2.84 -10.68 21.04
CA THR A 133 -2.81 -9.36 21.67
C THR A 133 -1.40 -9.12 22.22
N VAL A 134 -0.84 -7.96 21.95
CA VAL A 134 0.46 -7.54 22.49
C VAL A 134 0.26 -7.08 23.93
N ALA A 135 1.16 -7.46 24.82
CA ALA A 135 1.14 -7.04 26.21
C ALA A 135 1.31 -5.52 26.33
N GLU A 136 0.63 -4.92 27.28
CA GLU A 136 0.74 -3.48 27.55
C GLU A 136 2.18 -3.11 27.90
N GLY A 137 2.69 -2.05 27.30
CA GLY A 137 4.05 -1.57 27.50
C GLY A 137 5.12 -2.24 26.64
N ALA A 138 4.78 -3.28 25.86
CA ALA A 138 5.74 -3.88 24.92
C ALA A 138 6.03 -2.90 23.77
N GLY A 139 7.32 -2.76 23.44
CA GLY A 139 7.81 -1.88 22.38
C GLY A 139 7.91 -2.56 21.02
N ALA A 140 8.28 -1.80 20.01
CA ALA A 140 8.52 -2.29 18.65
C ALA A 140 9.59 -3.39 18.61
N ASP A 141 10.66 -3.24 19.40
CA ASP A 141 11.76 -4.20 19.48
C ASP A 141 11.30 -5.54 20.10
N ASP A 142 10.47 -5.50 21.13
CA ASP A 142 9.95 -6.70 21.78
C ASP A 142 9.06 -7.50 20.82
N ILE A 143 8.21 -6.82 20.05
CA ILE A 143 7.31 -7.45 19.07
C ILE A 143 8.13 -8.04 17.92
N ALA A 144 9.11 -7.29 17.39
CA ALA A 144 9.95 -7.76 16.30
C ALA A 144 10.80 -8.97 16.73
N ALA A 145 11.33 -8.97 17.96
CA ALA A 145 12.06 -10.09 18.52
C ALA A 145 11.14 -11.33 18.68
N ALA A 146 9.92 -11.14 19.20
CA ALA A 146 8.94 -12.21 19.31
C ALA A 146 8.57 -12.80 17.95
N TYR A 147 8.34 -11.94 16.94
CA TYR A 147 8.08 -12.36 15.56
C TYR A 147 9.25 -13.20 15.01
N GLY A 148 10.49 -12.71 15.13
CA GLY A 148 11.67 -13.44 14.69
C GLY A 148 11.78 -14.82 15.34
N ALA A 149 11.60 -14.91 16.65
CA ALA A 149 11.65 -16.17 17.38
C ALA A 149 10.53 -17.16 16.94
N ILE A 150 9.33 -16.67 16.64
CA ILE A 150 8.23 -17.48 16.11
C ILE A 150 8.58 -18.05 14.74
N VAL A 151 9.10 -17.21 13.84
CA VAL A 151 9.49 -17.62 12.49
C VAL A 151 10.60 -18.65 12.54
N ASP A 152 11.65 -18.40 13.32
CA ASP A 152 12.81 -19.30 13.45
C ASP A 152 12.40 -20.67 13.97
N GLU A 153 11.59 -20.72 15.03
CA GLU A 153 11.15 -21.97 15.63
C GLU A 153 10.18 -22.76 14.75
N ALA A 154 9.26 -22.07 14.05
CA ALA A 154 8.25 -22.71 13.22
C ALA A 154 8.74 -23.03 11.79
N SER A 155 9.86 -22.45 11.35
CA SER A 155 10.40 -22.55 9.98
C SER A 155 10.42 -23.97 9.40
N PRO A 156 10.87 -25.02 10.13
CA PRO A 156 10.90 -26.39 9.59
C PRO A 156 9.51 -26.93 9.22
N ALA A 157 8.49 -26.56 9.99
CA ALA A 157 7.11 -26.98 9.75
C ALA A 157 6.44 -26.16 8.66
N LEU A 158 6.74 -24.86 8.58
CA LEU A 158 6.22 -23.93 7.58
C LEU A 158 6.66 -24.32 6.17
N GLY A 159 7.96 -24.66 5.98
CA GLY A 159 8.49 -25.10 4.70
C GLY A 159 7.77 -26.34 4.13
N SER A 160 7.28 -27.23 5.01
CA SER A 160 6.55 -28.43 4.62
C SER A 160 5.08 -28.18 4.30
N ALA A 161 4.49 -27.07 4.77
CA ALA A 161 3.07 -26.80 4.64
C ALA A 161 2.67 -26.30 3.23
N GLY A 162 3.60 -25.68 2.50
CA GLY A 162 3.40 -25.15 1.15
C GLY A 162 2.33 -24.04 1.06
N ILE A 163 2.04 -23.37 2.17
CA ILE A 163 1.10 -22.23 2.25
C ILE A 163 1.70 -21.12 3.11
N GLN A 164 1.30 -19.90 2.82
CA GLN A 164 1.68 -18.73 3.60
C GLN A 164 0.75 -18.59 4.81
N TYR A 165 1.33 -18.27 5.95
CA TYR A 165 0.64 -17.91 7.18
C TYR A 165 0.76 -16.42 7.44
N HIS A 166 -0.17 -15.88 8.22
CA HIS A 166 -0.23 -14.48 8.60
C HIS A 166 -0.26 -14.37 10.13
N LEU A 167 0.31 -13.29 10.63
CA LEU A 167 0.20 -12.88 12.02
C LEU A 167 -0.60 -11.58 12.08
N GLU A 168 -1.65 -11.56 12.86
CA GLU A 168 -2.43 -10.37 13.17
C GLU A 168 -2.29 -10.04 14.65
N LEU A 169 -1.75 -8.85 14.96
CA LEU A 169 -1.58 -8.40 16.33
C LEU A 169 -2.48 -7.21 16.61
N THR A 170 -2.98 -7.18 17.83
CA THR A 170 -3.63 -6.02 18.43
C THR A 170 -2.64 -5.41 19.43
N TRP A 171 -2.09 -4.24 19.10
CA TRP A 171 -1.04 -3.60 19.86
C TRP A 171 -1.51 -2.30 20.52
N PRO A 172 -1.66 -2.23 21.86
CA PRO A 172 -2.02 -1.02 22.57
C PRO A 172 -0.81 -0.07 22.69
N VAL A 173 -0.93 1.15 22.16
CA VAL A 173 0.10 2.19 22.20
C VAL A 173 -0.53 3.54 22.50
N ASN A 174 -0.14 4.21 23.59
CA ASN A 174 -0.59 5.56 23.94
C ASN A 174 -2.12 5.75 23.95
N GLY A 175 -2.87 4.74 24.37
CA GLY A 175 -4.33 4.75 24.39
C GLY A 175 -5.00 4.47 23.03
N LEU A 176 -4.22 4.23 21.99
CA LEU A 176 -4.68 3.77 20.69
C LEU A 176 -4.43 2.26 20.55
N VAL A 177 -5.23 1.60 19.75
CA VAL A 177 -5.01 0.20 19.36
C VAL A 177 -4.51 0.17 17.92
N ILE A 178 -3.27 -0.31 17.72
CA ILE A 178 -2.68 -0.49 16.40
C ILE A 178 -2.95 -1.92 15.93
N GLY A 179 -3.55 -2.08 14.75
CA GLY A 179 -3.62 -3.34 14.05
C GLY A 179 -2.30 -3.61 13.33
N VAL A 180 -1.71 -4.80 13.54
CA VAL A 180 -0.46 -5.20 12.87
C VAL A 180 -0.71 -6.47 12.08
N GLU A 181 -0.50 -6.41 10.77
CA GLU A 181 -0.52 -7.57 9.88
C GLU A 181 0.89 -7.87 9.38
N ALA A 182 1.36 -9.09 9.56
CA ALA A 182 2.64 -9.53 9.06
C ALA A 182 2.53 -10.88 8.37
N ASN A 183 3.23 -11.04 7.25
CA ASN A 183 3.36 -12.32 6.59
C ASN A 183 4.41 -13.16 7.34
N ILE A 184 4.04 -14.38 7.74
CA ILE A 184 4.99 -15.31 8.34
C ILE A 184 5.74 -16.00 7.20
N GLU A 185 6.92 -15.47 6.88
CA GLU A 185 7.79 -15.98 5.83
C GLU A 185 8.96 -16.77 6.44
N THR A 186 9.37 -17.84 5.76
CA THR A 186 10.50 -18.68 6.18
C THR A 186 11.87 -18.00 6.00
N TRP A 187 11.92 -16.82 5.39
CA TRP A 187 13.15 -16.07 5.08
C TRP A 187 13.08 -14.68 5.72
N GLY A 188 13.59 -14.61 6.90
CA GLY A 188 13.82 -13.51 7.78
C GLY A 188 13.58 -12.09 7.30
N VAL A 189 12.55 -11.42 7.82
CA VAL A 189 12.43 -9.96 7.74
C VAL A 189 11.92 -9.40 9.07
N SER A 190 12.61 -9.68 10.16
CA SER A 190 12.35 -9.02 11.44
C SER A 190 12.64 -7.51 11.38
N ASP A 191 13.66 -7.11 10.59
CA ASP A 191 14.08 -5.72 10.51
C ASP A 191 13.04 -4.84 9.82
N GLY A 192 12.40 -5.33 8.75
CA GLY A 192 11.33 -4.59 8.08
C GLY A 192 10.10 -4.39 8.97
N LEU A 193 9.68 -5.42 9.70
CA LEU A 193 8.58 -5.31 10.66
C LEU A 193 8.94 -4.37 11.81
N ARG A 194 10.17 -4.46 12.35
CA ARG A 194 10.66 -3.55 13.39
C ARG A 194 10.51 -2.08 12.97
N SER A 195 11.00 -1.74 11.79
CA SER A 195 10.92 -0.37 11.27
C SER A 195 9.47 0.08 11.04
N GLN A 196 8.58 -0.81 10.58
CA GLN A 196 7.15 -0.52 10.48
C GLN A 196 6.51 -0.23 11.84
N LEU A 197 6.85 -1.02 12.87
CA LEU A 197 6.34 -0.83 14.23
C LEU A 197 6.85 0.49 14.83
N ILE A 198 8.10 0.87 14.59
CA ILE A 198 8.65 2.16 15.02
C ILE A 198 7.88 3.31 14.34
N MET A 199 7.66 3.22 13.04
CA MET A 199 6.86 4.21 12.30
C MET A 199 5.44 4.31 12.86
N ALA A 200 4.79 3.17 13.11
CA ALA A 200 3.43 3.13 13.63
C ALA A 200 3.31 3.72 15.04
N ALA A 201 4.25 3.41 15.94
CA ALA A 201 4.31 3.97 17.28
C ALA A 201 4.52 5.50 17.27
N ALA A 202 5.43 5.98 16.41
CA ALA A 202 5.68 7.41 16.23
C ALA A 202 4.44 8.12 15.63
N ALA A 203 3.78 7.50 14.67
CA ALA A 203 2.53 8.00 14.10
C ALA A 203 1.40 8.06 15.15
N ALA A 204 1.27 7.04 16.00
CA ALA A 204 0.28 7.02 17.09
C ALA A 204 0.46 8.18 18.07
N GLY A 205 1.71 8.60 18.29
CA GLY A 205 2.02 9.78 19.13
C GLY A 205 1.53 11.12 18.56
N GLN A 206 1.14 11.17 17.28
CA GLN A 206 0.63 12.36 16.61
C GLN A 206 -0.90 12.52 16.72
N GLY A 207 -1.58 11.66 17.48
CA GLY A 207 -3.04 11.75 17.74
C GLY A 207 -3.93 11.39 16.54
N PRO A 208 -3.63 10.35 15.76
CA PRO A 208 -4.48 9.89 14.68
C PRO A 208 -5.75 9.22 15.24
N LYS A 209 -6.74 9.00 14.38
CA LYS A 209 -7.93 8.22 14.70
C LYS A 209 -7.64 6.72 14.75
N ALA A 210 -6.81 6.24 13.82
CA ALA A 210 -6.36 4.85 13.76
C ALA A 210 -4.98 4.76 13.12
N VAL A 211 -4.25 3.69 13.46
CA VAL A 211 -2.98 3.29 12.82
C VAL A 211 -3.04 1.80 12.52
N ALA A 212 -2.58 1.42 11.35
CA ALA A 212 -2.44 0.03 10.95
C ALA A 212 -1.06 -0.22 10.33
N VAL A 213 -0.49 -1.38 10.61
CA VAL A 213 0.73 -1.89 9.98
C VAL A 213 0.33 -2.99 9.02
N GLU A 214 0.68 -2.83 7.76
CA GLU A 214 0.47 -3.80 6.69
C GLU A 214 1.83 -4.19 6.12
N PRO A 215 1.99 -5.34 5.45
CA PRO A 215 3.27 -5.72 4.87
C PRO A 215 3.85 -4.65 3.94
N GLY A 216 4.95 -4.01 4.37
CA GLY A 216 5.64 -2.94 3.63
C GLY A 216 5.01 -1.56 3.70
N CYS A 217 3.92 -1.37 4.48
CA CYS A 217 3.21 -0.08 4.58
C CYS A 217 2.74 0.19 6.02
N VAL A 218 2.73 1.46 6.41
CA VAL A 218 2.02 1.92 7.61
C VAL A 218 0.94 2.90 7.18
N THR A 219 -0.30 2.60 7.55
CA THR A 219 -1.48 3.42 7.24
C THR A 219 -1.95 4.17 8.48
N VAL A 220 -2.18 5.47 8.34
CA VAL A 220 -2.64 6.37 9.40
C VAL A 220 -3.96 7.01 8.98
N GLU A 221 -5.00 6.82 9.78
CA GLU A 221 -6.29 7.47 9.60
C GLU A 221 -6.37 8.69 10.51
N ARG A 222 -6.52 9.87 9.94
CA ARG A 222 -6.53 11.13 10.69
C ARG A 222 -7.94 11.70 10.93
N GLY A 223 -8.94 11.23 10.17
CA GLY A 223 -10.29 11.80 10.20
C GLY A 223 -10.36 13.14 9.49
N GLU A 224 -11.18 14.05 10.00
CA GLU A 224 -11.34 15.39 9.43
C GLU A 224 -10.19 16.29 9.91
N ILE A 225 -9.38 16.79 8.99
CA ILE A 225 -8.22 17.64 9.29
C ILE A 225 -8.07 18.76 8.25
N ALA A 226 -7.27 19.75 8.56
CA ALA A 226 -6.79 20.74 7.59
C ALA A 226 -5.58 20.20 6.80
N VAL A 227 -5.35 20.75 5.61
CA VAL A 227 -4.26 20.31 4.70
C VAL A 227 -2.89 20.34 5.37
N GLU A 228 -2.62 21.40 6.14
CA GLU A 228 -1.36 21.60 6.85
C GLU A 228 -1.06 20.54 7.91
N ASN A 229 -2.06 19.75 8.30
CA ASN A 229 -1.91 18.65 9.25
C ASN A 229 -1.60 17.30 8.57
N LEU A 230 -1.57 17.23 7.25
CA LEU A 230 -0.99 16.09 6.54
C LEU A 230 0.53 16.09 6.74
N SER A 231 1.09 14.95 7.12
CA SER A 231 2.53 14.84 7.30
C SER A 231 3.22 14.66 5.95
N THR A 232 4.25 15.46 5.68
CA THR A 232 5.13 15.30 4.53
C THR A 232 6.37 14.46 4.84
N ALA A 233 6.54 14.05 6.10
CA ALA A 233 7.67 13.28 6.56
C ALA A 233 7.20 11.93 7.14
N ARG A 234 8.04 10.92 6.99
CA ARG A 234 7.79 9.60 7.60
C ARG A 234 8.01 9.66 9.10
N PRO A 235 6.99 9.33 9.93
CA PRO A 235 7.17 9.26 11.37
C PRO A 235 8.22 8.22 11.76
N GLY A 236 9.01 8.50 12.78
CA GLY A 236 10.00 7.56 13.30
C GLY A 236 11.33 7.48 12.52
N LEU A 237 11.53 8.27 11.48
CA LEU A 237 12.77 8.25 10.68
C LEU A 237 14.02 8.61 11.51
N GLU A 238 13.88 9.45 12.53
CA GLU A 238 14.98 9.80 13.44
C GLU A 238 15.41 8.64 14.37
N GLN A 239 14.48 7.67 14.60
CA GLN A 239 14.73 6.52 15.45
C GLN A 239 15.25 5.32 14.67
N ASP A 240 14.90 5.20 13.39
CA ASP A 240 15.30 4.08 12.55
C ASP A 240 15.37 4.46 11.08
N ALA A 241 16.57 4.38 10.49
CA ALA A 241 16.79 4.64 9.08
C ALA A 241 16.01 3.66 8.16
N GLY A 242 15.69 2.45 8.63
CA GLY A 242 14.90 1.46 7.92
C GLY A 242 13.47 1.91 7.63
N VAL A 243 12.94 2.86 8.42
CA VAL A 243 11.63 3.51 8.19
C VAL A 243 11.56 4.12 6.78
N GLY A 244 12.68 4.63 6.26
CA GLY A 244 12.74 5.19 4.91
C GLY A 244 12.42 4.20 3.78
N ALA A 245 12.52 2.89 4.03
CA ALA A 245 12.21 1.83 3.06
C ALA A 245 10.75 1.37 3.09
N ILE A 246 9.88 2.03 3.88
CA ILE A 246 8.51 1.63 4.13
C ILE A 246 7.57 2.67 3.53
N SER A 247 6.53 2.23 2.80
CA SER A 247 5.45 3.12 2.35
C SER A 247 4.70 3.69 3.56
N TYR A 248 4.38 4.98 3.47
CA TYR A 248 3.61 5.68 4.47
C TYR A 248 2.33 6.23 3.87
N ARG A 249 1.18 5.75 4.34
CA ARG A 249 -0.13 6.15 3.83
C ARG A 249 -0.90 6.92 4.88
N GLN A 250 -1.45 8.06 4.49
CA GLN A 250 -2.36 8.85 5.30
C GLN A 250 -3.73 8.91 4.65
N ARG A 251 -4.76 8.68 5.44
CA ARG A 251 -6.15 8.86 5.05
C ARG A 251 -6.73 9.98 5.88
N ALA A 252 -7.33 10.95 5.21
CA ALA A 252 -7.93 12.10 5.86
C ALA A 252 -9.17 12.55 5.10
N HIS A 253 -10.10 13.23 5.81
CA HIS A 253 -11.18 13.96 5.20
C HIS A 253 -10.80 15.44 5.20
N ILE A 254 -10.71 16.06 4.02
CA ILE A 254 -10.28 17.46 3.86
C ILE A 254 -11.33 18.19 3.02
N GLY A 255 -12.07 19.10 3.66
CA GLY A 255 -13.18 19.79 3.01
C GLY A 255 -14.29 18.83 2.61
N GLN A 256 -14.48 18.59 1.29
CA GLN A 256 -15.50 17.70 0.76
C GLN A 256 -14.93 16.37 0.26
N ALA A 257 -13.61 16.23 0.21
CA ALA A 257 -12.95 15.08 -0.37
C ALA A 257 -12.33 14.13 0.67
N ASP A 258 -12.48 12.83 0.46
CA ASP A 258 -11.66 11.82 1.10
C ASP A 258 -10.29 11.81 0.41
N VAL A 259 -9.23 12.13 1.14
CA VAL A 259 -7.86 12.16 0.63
C VAL A 259 -7.08 10.97 1.15
N ASN A 260 -6.48 10.21 0.24
CA ASN A 260 -5.52 9.16 0.54
C ASN A 260 -4.18 9.56 -0.08
N LEU A 261 -3.18 9.82 0.77
CA LEU A 261 -1.83 10.16 0.36
C LEU A 261 -0.92 8.97 0.68
N GLU A 262 -0.31 8.37 -0.33
CA GLU A 262 0.73 7.36 -0.19
C GLU A 262 2.08 7.94 -0.58
N ILE A 263 3.07 7.75 0.30
CA ILE A 263 4.46 8.14 0.09
C ILE A 263 5.27 6.87 -0.03
N ASP A 264 5.74 6.57 -1.24
CA ASP A 264 6.49 5.37 -1.54
C ASP A 264 7.89 5.37 -0.87
N PRO A 265 8.47 4.17 -0.64
CA PRO A 265 9.86 4.05 -0.22
C PRO A 265 10.80 4.77 -1.20
N GLY A 266 11.77 5.51 -0.66
CA GLY A 266 12.73 6.25 -1.49
C GLY A 266 12.35 7.71 -1.74
N VAL A 267 11.07 8.05 -1.73
CA VAL A 267 10.64 9.45 -1.84
C VAL A 267 11.13 10.24 -0.64
N GLY A 268 11.83 11.32 -0.91
CA GLY A 268 12.27 12.25 0.10
C GLY A 268 11.12 13.00 0.78
N ARG A 269 11.43 14.11 1.42
CA ARG A 269 10.43 15.00 2.00
C ARG A 269 9.66 15.70 0.88
N LEU A 270 8.33 15.61 0.90
CA LEU A 270 7.46 16.39 0.03
C LEU A 270 7.46 17.86 0.47
N ASP A 271 7.42 18.77 -0.49
CA ASP A 271 7.20 20.19 -0.19
C ASP A 271 5.74 20.38 0.28
N GLY A 272 5.55 21.11 1.38
CA GLY A 272 4.21 21.37 1.91
C GLY A 272 3.35 22.23 0.97
N ALA A 273 3.98 23.12 0.18
CA ALA A 273 3.28 23.91 -0.82
C ALA A 273 2.79 23.03 -1.98
N ASP A 274 3.64 22.11 -2.44
CA ASP A 274 3.27 21.14 -3.48
C ASP A 274 2.14 20.24 -3.01
N LEU A 275 2.25 19.72 -1.79
CA LEU A 275 1.19 18.92 -1.18
C LEU A 275 -0.13 19.68 -1.10
N GLY A 276 -0.09 20.96 -0.71
CA GLY A 276 -1.26 21.82 -0.68
C GLY A 276 -1.92 21.96 -2.05
N ALA A 277 -1.13 22.13 -3.10
CA ALA A 277 -1.63 22.20 -4.47
C ALA A 277 -2.29 20.90 -4.94
N TRP A 278 -1.69 19.75 -4.63
CA TRP A 278 -2.27 18.44 -4.99
C TRP A 278 -3.58 18.18 -4.26
N VAL A 279 -3.64 18.48 -2.96
CA VAL A 279 -4.87 18.32 -2.17
C VAL A 279 -5.96 19.30 -2.61
N ALA A 280 -5.62 20.49 -3.10
CA ALA A 280 -6.59 21.45 -3.62
C ALA A 280 -7.38 20.90 -4.82
N VAL A 281 -6.85 19.94 -5.57
CA VAL A 281 -7.59 19.20 -6.61
C VAL A 281 -8.82 18.51 -6.01
N GLY A 282 -8.71 17.96 -4.81
CA GLY A 282 -9.82 17.33 -4.09
C GLY A 282 -10.93 18.30 -3.71
N GLN A 283 -10.67 19.60 -3.72
CA GLN A 283 -11.67 20.65 -3.44
C GLN A 283 -12.39 21.15 -4.69
N ALA A 284 -12.00 20.67 -5.88
CA ALA A 284 -12.68 21.02 -7.10
C ALA A 284 -14.14 20.49 -7.09
N PRO A 285 -15.08 21.21 -7.70
CA PRO A 285 -16.49 20.81 -7.72
C PRO A 285 -16.69 19.41 -8.26
N GLY A 286 -17.48 18.60 -7.56
CA GLY A 286 -17.80 17.23 -7.97
C GLY A 286 -16.79 16.16 -7.54
N VAL A 287 -15.62 16.52 -7.03
CA VAL A 287 -14.63 15.56 -6.50
C VAL A 287 -15.10 15.04 -5.13
N ALA A 288 -15.17 13.72 -5.00
CA ALA A 288 -15.53 13.05 -3.75
C ALA A 288 -14.33 12.39 -3.06
N ALA A 289 -13.35 11.91 -3.85
CA ALA A 289 -12.15 11.32 -3.31
C ALA A 289 -10.92 11.57 -4.19
N LEU A 290 -9.77 11.60 -3.55
CA LEU A 290 -8.48 11.88 -4.16
C LEU A 290 -7.44 10.88 -3.61
N ASP A 291 -6.88 10.04 -4.50
CA ASP A 291 -5.76 9.19 -4.16
C ASP A 291 -4.49 9.81 -4.79
N ILE A 292 -3.51 10.11 -3.97
CA ILE A 292 -2.23 10.69 -4.36
C ILE A 292 -1.13 9.71 -4.04
N ASP A 293 -0.41 9.27 -5.04
CA ASP A 293 0.74 8.39 -4.96
C ASP A 293 2.02 9.18 -5.26
N ALA A 294 2.82 9.45 -4.24
CA ALA A 294 4.11 10.10 -4.40
C ALA A 294 5.21 9.04 -4.49
N ALA A 295 5.76 8.86 -5.69
CA ALA A 295 6.84 7.92 -6.01
C ALA A 295 8.08 8.67 -6.54
N ASP A 296 9.24 8.01 -6.56
CA ASP A 296 10.48 8.60 -7.11
C ASP A 296 10.35 9.03 -8.59
N SER A 297 9.44 8.38 -9.33
CA SER A 297 9.14 8.68 -10.73
C SER A 297 8.20 9.85 -10.93
N GLY A 298 7.66 10.42 -9.86
CA GLY A 298 6.71 11.53 -9.87
C GLY A 298 5.46 11.26 -9.07
N VAL A 299 4.48 12.16 -9.20
CA VAL A 299 3.21 12.07 -8.49
C VAL A 299 2.12 11.56 -9.42
N TYR A 300 1.41 10.56 -8.96
CA TYR A 300 0.28 9.91 -9.64
C TYR A 300 -0.99 10.20 -8.87
N THR A 301 -2.04 10.62 -9.56
CA THR A 301 -3.27 11.03 -8.87
C THR A 301 -4.50 10.39 -9.52
N HIS A 302 -5.32 9.76 -8.70
CA HIS A 302 -6.64 9.30 -9.07
C HIS A 302 -7.69 10.21 -8.43
N ILE A 303 -8.54 10.80 -9.25
CA ILE A 303 -9.56 11.75 -8.86
C ILE A 303 -10.92 11.10 -9.09
N PHE A 304 -11.66 10.88 -8.03
CA PHE A 304 -12.96 10.20 -8.11
C PHE A 304 -14.07 11.23 -7.94
N LEU A 305 -15.00 11.21 -8.87
CA LEU A 305 -16.27 11.91 -8.70
C LEU A 305 -17.19 11.13 -7.74
N ALA A 306 -18.26 11.75 -7.31
CA ALA A 306 -19.24 11.12 -6.42
C ALA A 306 -19.80 9.82 -7.00
N ASP A 307 -20.21 8.91 -6.14
CA ASP A 307 -20.84 7.65 -6.55
C ASP A 307 -22.10 7.94 -7.39
N GLY A 308 -22.19 7.29 -8.55
CA GLY A 308 -23.26 7.48 -9.50
C GLY A 308 -23.04 8.63 -10.48
N ALA A 309 -21.94 9.38 -10.37
CA ALA A 309 -21.58 10.38 -11.37
C ALA A 309 -21.32 9.71 -12.73
N GLY A 310 -21.97 10.21 -13.77
CA GLY A 310 -21.80 9.76 -15.13
C GLY A 310 -21.04 10.77 -15.99
N GLU A 311 -21.18 10.64 -17.32
CA GLU A 311 -20.53 11.53 -18.30
C GLU A 311 -20.98 12.99 -18.14
N ALA A 312 -22.22 13.26 -17.78
CA ALA A 312 -22.73 14.63 -17.61
C ALA A 312 -22.05 15.36 -16.44
N GLU A 313 -21.92 14.70 -15.30
CA GLU A 313 -21.22 15.22 -14.13
C GLU A 313 -19.72 15.36 -14.41
N LEU A 314 -19.15 14.40 -15.15
CA LEU A 314 -17.76 14.45 -15.58
C LEU A 314 -17.50 15.68 -16.47
N ARG A 315 -18.34 15.94 -17.46
CA ARG A 315 -18.27 17.14 -18.32
C ARG A 315 -18.39 18.44 -17.52
N ALA A 316 -19.24 18.46 -16.51
CA ALA A 316 -19.41 19.64 -15.67
C ALA A 316 -18.22 19.92 -14.74
N SER A 317 -17.57 18.86 -14.25
CA SER A 317 -16.50 18.97 -13.23
C SER A 317 -15.09 19.01 -13.83
N ALA A 318 -14.83 18.30 -14.93
CA ALA A 318 -13.51 18.11 -15.49
C ALA A 318 -12.76 19.41 -15.84
N PRO A 319 -13.36 20.47 -16.42
CA PRO A 319 -12.60 21.68 -16.72
C PRO A 319 -11.95 22.31 -15.50
N SER A 320 -12.67 22.43 -14.37
CA SER A 320 -12.13 22.97 -13.12
C SER A 320 -11.09 22.04 -12.49
N ILE A 321 -11.29 20.73 -12.56
CA ILE A 321 -10.32 19.75 -12.09
C ILE A 321 -9.03 19.84 -12.92
N LEU A 322 -9.12 19.94 -14.24
CA LEU A 322 -7.98 20.03 -15.14
C LEU A 322 -7.16 21.30 -14.95
N VAL A 323 -7.81 22.43 -14.66
CA VAL A 323 -7.12 23.67 -14.28
C VAL A 323 -6.32 23.46 -12.98
N ALA A 324 -6.92 22.83 -11.96
CA ALA A 324 -6.26 22.55 -10.70
C ALA A 324 -5.09 21.56 -10.88
N VAL A 325 -5.30 20.47 -11.63
CA VAL A 325 -4.27 19.47 -11.96
C VAL A 325 -3.12 20.11 -12.74
N GLY A 326 -3.41 20.97 -13.70
CA GLY A 326 -2.42 21.69 -14.51
C GLY A 326 -1.50 22.60 -13.68
N ALA A 327 -1.98 23.08 -12.53
CA ALA A 327 -1.21 23.91 -11.62
C ALA A 327 -0.38 23.10 -10.60
N CYS A 328 -0.53 21.76 -10.54
CA CYS A 328 0.13 20.93 -9.55
C CYS A 328 1.60 20.66 -9.91
N PRO A 329 2.57 21.11 -9.10
CA PRO A 329 3.98 20.85 -9.37
C PRO A 329 4.31 19.37 -9.17
N GLY A 330 5.22 18.84 -10.00
CA GLY A 330 5.69 17.46 -9.90
C GLY A 330 4.67 16.37 -10.24
N MET A 331 3.44 16.74 -10.62
CA MET A 331 2.45 15.75 -11.05
C MET A 331 2.84 15.18 -12.41
N SER A 332 2.98 13.87 -12.48
CA SER A 332 3.36 13.15 -13.70
C SER A 332 2.15 12.61 -14.45
N TRP A 333 1.10 12.25 -13.71
CA TRP A 333 -0.07 11.61 -14.28
C TRP A 333 -1.33 11.87 -13.43
N ALA A 334 -2.45 12.05 -14.08
CA ALA A 334 -3.75 12.20 -13.44
C ALA A 334 -4.83 11.39 -14.16
N GLU A 335 -5.71 10.79 -13.37
CA GLU A 335 -6.87 10.05 -13.87
C GLU A 335 -8.14 10.58 -13.19
N ILE A 336 -9.12 11.02 -13.97
CA ILE A 336 -10.43 11.44 -13.48
C ILE A 336 -11.41 10.31 -13.75
N ILE A 337 -12.07 9.83 -12.70
CA ILE A 337 -12.95 8.66 -12.75
C ILE A 337 -14.35 9.05 -12.33
N ALA A 338 -15.30 8.87 -13.24
CA ALA A 338 -16.73 8.93 -12.94
C ALA A 338 -17.25 7.50 -12.80
N PRO A 339 -17.65 7.06 -11.57
CA PRO A 339 -17.93 5.66 -11.30
C PRO A 339 -19.21 5.12 -11.96
N GLY A 340 -20.11 5.99 -12.45
CA GLY A 340 -21.37 5.58 -13.05
C GLY A 340 -22.36 4.94 -12.06
N THR A 341 -23.56 4.62 -12.54
CA THR A 341 -24.61 3.97 -11.72
C THR A 341 -24.66 2.46 -11.91
N GLY A 342 -24.03 1.92 -12.95
CA GLY A 342 -24.08 0.52 -13.34
C GLY A 342 -22.74 -0.08 -13.74
N ARG A 343 -22.74 -1.40 -13.94
CA ARG A 343 -21.55 -2.12 -14.37
C ARG A 343 -21.24 -1.79 -15.83
N GLY A 344 -20.16 -1.06 -16.08
CA GLY A 344 -19.73 -0.64 -17.41
C GLY A 344 -20.05 0.82 -17.75
N ASP A 345 -20.76 1.55 -16.84
CA ASP A 345 -21.08 2.97 -17.04
C ASP A 345 -19.96 3.90 -16.53
N SER A 346 -18.91 3.33 -15.94
CA SER A 346 -17.80 4.10 -15.42
C SER A 346 -16.94 4.63 -16.57
N VAL A 347 -16.68 5.94 -16.54
CA VAL A 347 -15.83 6.64 -17.52
C VAL A 347 -14.56 7.10 -16.84
N CYS A 348 -13.45 7.04 -17.57
CA CYS A 348 -12.14 7.43 -17.10
C CYS A 348 -11.44 8.33 -18.12
N LEU A 349 -10.95 9.48 -17.66
CA LEU A 349 -10.13 10.40 -18.45
C LEU A 349 -8.70 10.38 -17.93
N ARG A 350 -7.71 10.29 -18.83
CA ARG A 350 -6.29 10.13 -18.48
C ARG A 350 -5.45 11.23 -19.08
N TYR A 351 -4.60 11.80 -18.23
CA TYR A 351 -3.73 12.90 -18.61
C TYR A 351 -2.30 12.66 -18.11
N LEU A 352 -1.34 13.15 -18.88
CA LEU A 352 0.07 13.15 -18.55
C LEU A 352 0.57 14.59 -18.50
N HIS A 353 1.48 14.88 -17.57
CA HIS A 353 2.25 16.10 -17.62
C HIS A 353 3.47 15.90 -18.52
N ARG A 354 3.56 16.64 -19.61
CA ARG A 354 4.71 16.64 -20.52
C ARG A 354 5.12 18.07 -20.81
N ASN A 355 6.39 18.41 -20.52
CA ASN A 355 6.97 19.73 -20.77
C ASN A 355 6.16 20.90 -20.17
N GLY A 356 5.61 20.70 -18.98
CA GLY A 356 4.83 21.73 -18.28
C GLY A 356 3.37 21.88 -18.75
N ALA A 357 2.88 20.98 -19.59
CA ALA A 357 1.50 21.01 -20.05
C ALA A 357 0.81 19.65 -19.86
N LEU A 358 -0.50 19.66 -19.60
CA LEU A 358 -1.31 18.46 -19.64
C LEU A 358 -1.54 18.02 -21.08
N VAL A 359 -1.38 16.74 -21.33
CA VAL A 359 -1.70 16.08 -22.59
C VAL A 359 -2.52 14.83 -22.33
N VAL A 360 -3.40 14.47 -23.27
CA VAL A 360 -4.19 13.24 -23.15
C VAL A 360 -3.28 12.03 -23.25
N SER A 361 -3.44 11.08 -22.34
CA SER A 361 -2.74 9.81 -22.42
C SER A 361 -3.49 8.86 -23.35
N GLY A 362 -2.78 8.37 -24.37
CA GLY A 362 -3.27 7.29 -25.24
C GLY A 362 -2.98 5.89 -24.70
N ASP A 363 -2.30 5.78 -23.54
CA ASP A 363 -1.86 4.51 -23.00
C ASP A 363 -3.02 3.76 -22.33
N THR A 364 -3.07 2.46 -22.56
CA THR A 364 -4.00 1.52 -21.93
C THR A 364 -3.56 1.09 -20.53
N ILE A 365 -2.71 1.87 -19.85
CA ILE A 365 -2.28 1.56 -18.50
C ILE A 365 -3.51 1.62 -17.60
N SER A 366 -4.09 0.48 -17.34
CA SER A 366 -5.19 0.37 -16.40
C SER A 366 -4.64 0.36 -14.98
N SER A 367 -4.84 1.44 -14.24
CA SER A 367 -4.69 1.38 -12.79
C SER A 367 -5.68 0.37 -12.21
N PRO A 368 -5.41 -0.22 -11.04
CA PRO A 368 -6.39 -1.05 -10.36
C PRO A 368 -7.73 -0.33 -10.12
N ALA A 369 -7.69 1.00 -9.95
CA ALA A 369 -8.85 1.83 -9.72
C ALA A 369 -9.74 1.99 -10.97
N SER A 370 -9.14 1.99 -12.17
CA SER A 370 -9.85 2.18 -13.45
C SER A 370 -10.14 0.90 -14.22
N ARG A 371 -9.82 -0.29 -13.67
CA ARG A 371 -10.01 -1.58 -14.39
C ARG A 371 -11.43 -1.86 -14.87
N SER A 372 -12.43 -1.24 -14.25
CA SER A 372 -13.83 -1.35 -14.61
C SER A 372 -14.35 -0.15 -15.40
N ALA A 373 -13.54 0.91 -15.58
CA ALA A 373 -13.93 2.12 -16.26
C ALA A 373 -13.49 2.08 -17.72
N HIS A 374 -14.34 2.61 -18.61
CA HIS A 374 -14.02 2.80 -20.01
C HIS A 374 -13.17 4.07 -20.17
N ALA A 375 -11.98 3.94 -20.75
CA ALA A 375 -11.16 5.10 -21.09
C ALA A 375 -11.71 5.77 -22.36
N ASP A 376 -12.00 7.07 -22.29
CA ASP A 376 -12.47 7.87 -23.42
C ASP A 376 -11.46 8.98 -23.77
N PRO A 377 -10.49 8.70 -24.66
CA PRO A 377 -9.50 9.68 -25.08
C PRO A 377 -10.10 10.82 -25.91
N GLY A 378 -11.24 10.59 -26.59
CA GLY A 378 -11.93 11.63 -27.36
C GLY A 378 -12.53 12.68 -26.45
N LEU A 379 -13.27 12.24 -25.43
CA LEU A 379 -13.83 13.11 -24.40
C LEU A 379 -12.70 13.79 -23.59
N ALA A 380 -11.61 13.08 -23.30
CA ALA A 380 -10.47 13.67 -22.60
C ALA A 380 -9.84 14.84 -23.38
N ALA A 381 -9.72 14.72 -24.71
CA ALA A 381 -9.17 15.78 -25.55
C ALA A 381 -10.12 16.99 -25.67
N GLU A 382 -11.42 16.74 -25.79
CA GLU A 382 -12.44 17.77 -25.78
C GLU A 382 -12.39 18.63 -24.52
N LEU A 383 -12.46 17.98 -23.34
CA LEU A 383 -12.48 18.66 -22.05
C LEU A 383 -11.16 19.36 -21.70
N LEU A 384 -10.03 18.83 -22.16
CA LEU A 384 -8.76 19.51 -22.03
C LEU A 384 -8.71 20.81 -22.85
N GLY A 385 -9.27 20.78 -24.07
CA GLY A 385 -9.40 21.97 -24.89
C GLY A 385 -10.28 23.05 -24.26
N GLU A 386 -11.39 22.65 -23.61
CA GLU A 386 -12.26 23.58 -22.86
C GLU A 386 -11.57 24.19 -21.64
N ALA A 387 -10.73 23.43 -20.94
CA ALA A 387 -10.01 23.90 -19.76
C ALA A 387 -8.86 24.87 -20.10
N GLN A 388 -8.35 24.85 -21.34
CA GLN A 388 -7.24 25.69 -21.81
C GLN A 388 -7.69 26.93 -22.59
N GLY A 389 -8.95 27.02 -22.98
CA GLY A 389 -9.53 28.17 -23.73
C GLY A 389 -10.08 29.21 -22.83
#